data_4dc4488522719b3b2c5d65f05aea30ee
#
_entry.id   4dc4488522719b3b2c5d65f05aea30ee
#
_cell.length_a   1.000
_cell.length_b   1.000
_cell.length_c   1.000
_cell.angle_alpha   90.00
_cell.angle_beta   90.00
_cell.angle_gamma   90.00
#
_symmetry.space_group_name_H-M   'P 1'
#
loop_
_entity.id
_entity.type
_entity.pdbx_description
1 polymer ?
#
loop_
_entity_poly.entity_id
_entity_poly.type
_entity_poly.pdbx_seq_one_letter_code
_entity_poly.pdbx_strand_id
1 'polypeptide(L)'
;MNLWDKILQHTERRVNPHSFATWFRPTRQERAEDDRLVIRVPTRLFCKRLTETYGELLKAVLTEVGRPELLLDFVCAEVEPPGVNPATSQAKLDFDSANNLLNPRYTFDTFVVGASNQFAHAAAVAVAEQPSKSYNPLFVYGGVGLGKTHLMQAIGHALKRRNPGLRLTYISAEKFTNEVIASIRFERMAALRDRFRNMDVLMVDDIQFIATRERTQEEFFHTFNALYDQQKQIVISSDCPPKDISAIEERLRSRFEWGLIADIQPPDLETKIAILQKKAESERVHLPDDVAEYIARAIKSNIRELEGALIRLMAYASLTDAEVNLPTAQQVLKNIIDTQEKKVTIEQIQKRVGEHFGLRAQDLKIRSNTKVIAFPRQVAMFIVKQLTSASLPEIGKQFGGKHHTTVLHSINKIESLRQVDKDLNKTINRLLDSFG
;
A
#
# COMPACT_ATOMS: atom_id res chain seq x y z
N MET A 1 -37.56 -7.96 -28.41
CA MET A 1 -36.93 -6.87 -27.61
C MET A 1 -37.74 -6.77 -26.36
N ASN A 2 -37.12 -7.07 -25.20
CA ASN A 2 -37.81 -7.03 -23.91
C ASN A 2 -37.96 -5.58 -23.41
N LEU A 3 -38.74 -5.40 -22.34
CA LEU A 3 -39.01 -4.04 -21.83
C LEU A 3 -37.75 -3.35 -21.30
N TRP A 4 -36.84 -4.12 -20.67
CA TRP A 4 -35.58 -3.60 -20.19
C TRP A 4 -34.67 -3.11 -21.33
N ASP A 5 -34.64 -3.83 -22.44
CA ASP A 5 -33.86 -3.42 -23.62
C ASP A 5 -34.32 -2.06 -24.17
N LYS A 6 -35.64 -1.79 -24.15
CA LYS A 6 -36.17 -0.48 -24.53
C LYS A 6 -35.72 0.62 -23.57
N ILE A 7 -35.77 0.33 -22.25
CA ILE A 7 -35.28 1.26 -21.21
C ILE A 7 -33.78 1.52 -21.41
N LEU A 8 -32.98 0.50 -21.70
CA LEU A 8 -31.56 0.65 -21.96
C LEU A 8 -31.28 1.56 -23.16
N GLN A 9 -32.02 1.44 -24.25
CA GLN A 9 -31.85 2.29 -25.44
C GLN A 9 -32.12 3.78 -25.13
N HIS A 10 -33.13 4.08 -24.32
CA HIS A 10 -33.40 5.46 -23.90
C HIS A 10 -32.34 5.97 -22.91
N THR A 11 -31.87 5.10 -22.04
CA THR A 11 -30.83 5.41 -21.05
C THR A 11 -29.46 5.66 -21.73
N GLU A 12 -29.09 4.90 -22.76
CA GLU A 12 -27.84 5.06 -23.48
C GLU A 12 -27.65 6.46 -24.08
N ARG A 13 -28.76 7.10 -24.50
CA ARG A 13 -28.73 8.47 -25.04
C ARG A 13 -28.51 9.56 -23.99
N ARG A 14 -28.67 9.25 -22.70
CA ARG A 14 -28.67 10.21 -21.57
C ARG A 14 -27.50 10.03 -20.61
N VAL A 15 -26.79 8.93 -20.72
CA VAL A 15 -25.67 8.58 -19.85
C VAL A 15 -24.38 8.60 -20.66
N ASN A 16 -23.29 9.04 -20.07
CA ASN A 16 -21.97 8.95 -20.68
C ASN A 16 -21.68 7.52 -21.13
N PRO A 17 -21.13 7.29 -22.36
CA PRO A 17 -20.86 5.95 -22.90
C PRO A 17 -20.07 5.03 -21.99
N HIS A 18 -19.09 5.56 -21.25
CA HIS A 18 -18.31 4.79 -20.30
C HIS A 18 -19.16 4.33 -19.10
N SER A 19 -19.97 5.21 -18.55
CA SER A 19 -20.89 4.89 -17.44
C SER A 19 -21.98 3.90 -17.89
N PHE A 20 -22.49 4.05 -19.11
CA PHE A 20 -23.46 3.10 -19.65
C PHE A 20 -22.87 1.71 -19.83
N ALA A 21 -21.67 1.59 -20.41
CA ALA A 21 -20.98 0.33 -20.57
C ALA A 21 -20.68 -0.36 -19.23
N THR A 22 -20.36 0.41 -18.21
CA THR A 22 -20.00 -0.09 -16.87
C THR A 22 -21.22 -0.54 -16.06
N TRP A 23 -22.29 0.27 -16.01
CA TRP A 23 -23.39 0.08 -15.06
C TRP A 23 -24.67 -0.50 -15.66
N PHE A 24 -24.94 -0.29 -16.93
CA PHE A 24 -26.19 -0.72 -17.57
C PHE A 24 -26.02 -1.93 -18.49
N ARG A 25 -24.94 -1.98 -19.29
CA ARG A 25 -24.70 -3.08 -20.24
C ARG A 25 -24.63 -4.48 -19.60
N PRO A 26 -24.10 -4.67 -18.38
CA PRO A 26 -24.08 -5.98 -17.71
C PRO A 26 -25.40 -6.43 -17.12
N THR A 27 -26.45 -5.59 -17.14
CA THR A 27 -27.74 -5.88 -16.52
C THR A 27 -28.69 -6.60 -17.49
N ARG A 28 -29.56 -7.47 -16.99
CA ARG A 28 -30.52 -8.24 -17.80
C ARG A 28 -31.87 -8.31 -17.10
N GLN A 29 -32.95 -8.26 -17.90
CA GLN A 29 -34.28 -8.55 -17.38
C GLN A 29 -34.37 -10.00 -16.94
N GLU A 30 -34.80 -10.25 -15.71
CA GLU A 30 -35.04 -11.58 -15.17
C GLU A 30 -36.51 -11.95 -15.23
N ARG A 31 -37.40 -11.06 -14.74
CA ARG A 31 -38.83 -11.26 -14.75
C ARG A 31 -39.57 -9.94 -14.98
N ALA A 32 -40.72 -9.99 -15.63
CA ALA A 32 -41.59 -8.85 -15.80
C ALA A 32 -42.98 -9.25 -15.29
N GLU A 33 -43.51 -8.45 -14.39
CA GLU A 33 -44.86 -8.52 -13.83
C GLU A 33 -45.62 -7.22 -14.21
N ASP A 34 -46.91 -7.12 -14.00
CA ASP A 34 -47.70 -5.98 -14.48
C ASP A 34 -47.27 -4.65 -13.86
N ASP A 35 -46.84 -4.65 -12.60
CA ASP A 35 -46.44 -3.49 -11.82
C ASP A 35 -44.93 -3.46 -11.47
N ARG A 36 -44.19 -4.54 -11.76
CA ARG A 36 -42.82 -4.73 -11.29
C ARG A 36 -41.94 -5.36 -12.36
N LEU A 37 -40.74 -4.79 -12.54
CA LEU A 37 -39.71 -5.32 -13.42
C LEU A 37 -38.48 -5.73 -12.62
N VAL A 38 -38.17 -7.03 -12.59
CA VAL A 38 -37.00 -7.57 -11.91
C VAL A 38 -35.81 -7.62 -12.86
N ILE A 39 -34.74 -6.97 -12.48
CA ILE A 39 -33.52 -6.83 -13.27
C ILE A 39 -32.37 -7.49 -12.54
N ARG A 40 -31.78 -8.48 -13.17
CA ARG A 40 -30.57 -9.15 -12.70
C ARG A 40 -29.36 -8.25 -12.89
N VAL A 41 -28.60 -8.05 -11.80
CA VAL A 41 -27.37 -7.27 -11.80
C VAL A 41 -26.18 -8.08 -11.25
N PRO A 42 -24.93 -7.77 -11.64
CA PRO A 42 -23.76 -8.58 -11.27
C PRO A 42 -23.43 -8.60 -9.78
N THR A 43 -23.61 -7.49 -9.06
CA THR A 43 -23.24 -7.37 -7.64
C THR A 43 -24.18 -6.43 -6.88
N ARG A 44 -24.18 -6.52 -5.54
CA ARG A 44 -24.93 -5.58 -4.65
C ARG A 44 -24.53 -4.11 -4.87
N LEU A 45 -23.30 -3.85 -5.31
CA LEU A 45 -22.87 -2.50 -5.65
C LEU A 45 -23.66 -1.92 -6.84
N PHE A 46 -24.02 -2.77 -7.82
CA PHE A 46 -24.88 -2.38 -8.93
C PHE A 46 -26.29 -2.02 -8.44
N CYS A 47 -26.90 -2.80 -7.55
CA CYS A 47 -28.20 -2.47 -6.95
C CYS A 47 -28.15 -1.07 -6.34
N LYS A 48 -27.20 -0.84 -5.44
CA LYS A 48 -27.04 0.44 -4.75
C LYS A 48 -26.83 1.60 -5.73
N ARG A 49 -25.94 1.43 -6.70
CA ARG A 49 -25.59 2.48 -7.67
C ARG A 49 -26.76 2.81 -8.61
N LEU A 50 -27.48 1.81 -9.12
CA LEU A 50 -28.61 2.00 -10.01
C LEU A 50 -29.80 2.64 -9.29
N THR A 51 -30.01 2.28 -8.01
CA THR A 51 -31.09 2.86 -7.20
C THR A 51 -30.76 4.29 -6.75
N GLU A 52 -29.59 4.53 -6.15
CA GLU A 52 -29.24 5.81 -5.53
C GLU A 52 -28.80 6.88 -6.54
N THR A 53 -28.00 6.50 -7.55
CA THR A 53 -27.40 7.48 -8.49
C THR A 53 -28.21 7.64 -9.76
N TYR A 54 -28.78 6.55 -10.25
CA TYR A 54 -29.51 6.56 -11.53
C TYR A 54 -31.03 6.40 -11.37
N GLY A 55 -31.55 6.32 -10.13
CA GLY A 55 -32.97 6.13 -9.84
C GLY A 55 -33.88 7.19 -10.47
N GLU A 56 -33.52 8.48 -10.35
CA GLU A 56 -34.30 9.58 -10.93
C GLU A 56 -34.27 9.57 -12.47
N LEU A 57 -33.11 9.23 -13.04
CA LEU A 57 -32.98 9.08 -14.50
C LEU A 57 -33.82 7.93 -15.02
N LEU A 58 -33.81 6.79 -14.33
CA LEU A 58 -34.63 5.63 -14.69
C LEU A 58 -36.13 5.90 -14.59
N LYS A 59 -36.58 6.64 -13.57
CA LYS A 59 -38.00 7.12 -13.47
C LYS A 59 -38.37 7.99 -14.65
N ALA A 60 -37.53 8.93 -15.06
CA ALA A 60 -37.77 9.76 -16.23
C ALA A 60 -37.86 8.94 -17.51
N VAL A 61 -37.01 7.93 -17.70
CA VAL A 61 -37.05 7.01 -18.83
C VAL A 61 -38.31 6.14 -18.81
N LEU A 62 -38.74 5.65 -17.64
CA LEU A 62 -40.01 4.89 -17.49
C LEU A 62 -41.22 5.71 -17.93
N THR A 63 -41.25 7.01 -17.62
CA THR A 63 -42.31 7.93 -18.09
C THR A 63 -42.33 8.04 -19.59
N GLU A 64 -41.18 8.11 -20.25
CA GLU A 64 -41.07 8.17 -21.73
C GLU A 64 -41.47 6.85 -22.41
N VAL A 65 -41.18 5.71 -21.78
CA VAL A 65 -41.57 4.40 -22.27
C VAL A 65 -43.07 4.10 -22.01
N GLY A 66 -43.80 5.05 -21.38
CA GLY A 66 -45.24 4.94 -21.11
C GLY A 66 -45.59 4.03 -19.92
N ARG A 67 -44.65 3.83 -19.01
CA ARG A 67 -44.85 2.99 -17.83
C ARG A 67 -44.36 3.68 -16.54
N PRO A 68 -44.89 4.86 -16.17
CA PRO A 68 -44.41 5.65 -15.03
C PRO A 68 -44.59 4.98 -13.66
N GLU A 69 -45.55 4.05 -13.55
CA GLU A 69 -45.89 3.36 -12.31
C GLU A 69 -45.07 2.08 -12.09
N LEU A 70 -44.24 1.68 -13.05
CA LEU A 70 -43.48 0.43 -12.99
C LEU A 70 -42.36 0.51 -11.95
N LEU A 71 -42.35 -0.41 -11.01
CA LEU A 71 -41.30 -0.53 -10.02
C LEU A 71 -40.11 -1.35 -10.59
N LEU A 72 -38.89 -0.82 -10.44
CA LEU A 72 -37.68 -1.51 -10.84
C LEU A 72 -37.03 -2.16 -9.60
N ASP A 73 -36.97 -3.49 -9.60
CA ASP A 73 -36.26 -4.27 -8.59
C ASP A 73 -34.93 -4.80 -9.15
N PHE A 74 -33.83 -4.43 -8.53
CA PHE A 74 -32.51 -4.91 -8.89
C PHE A 74 -32.09 -6.06 -8.01
N VAL A 75 -32.00 -7.27 -8.60
CA VAL A 75 -31.65 -8.51 -7.89
C VAL A 75 -30.26 -8.96 -8.28
N CYS A 76 -29.41 -9.19 -7.29
CA CYS A 76 -28.07 -9.74 -7.48
C CYS A 76 -28.15 -11.25 -7.71
N ALA A 77 -27.43 -11.77 -8.71
CA ALA A 77 -27.30 -13.20 -8.91
C ALA A 77 -26.52 -13.83 -7.75
N GLU A 78 -27.20 -14.39 -6.78
CA GLU A 78 -26.58 -15.34 -5.86
C GLU A 78 -26.36 -16.64 -6.65
N VAL A 79 -25.12 -17.10 -6.71
CA VAL A 79 -24.78 -18.44 -7.20
C VAL A 79 -25.25 -19.39 -6.09
N GLU A 80 -26.42 -20.03 -6.27
CA GLU A 80 -26.82 -21.13 -5.41
C GLU A 80 -25.93 -22.34 -5.71
N PRO A 81 -25.30 -22.93 -4.69
CA PRO A 81 -24.76 -24.29 -4.81
C PRO A 81 -25.92 -25.27 -4.72
N PRO A 82 -25.94 -26.38 -5.48
CA PRO A 82 -27.04 -27.33 -5.51
C PRO A 82 -27.17 -28.09 -4.19
N GLY A 83 -28.31 -27.90 -3.54
CA GLY A 83 -28.93 -28.81 -2.60
C GLY A 83 -28.47 -28.76 -1.14
N VAL A 84 -29.07 -27.88 -0.32
CA VAL A 84 -29.23 -28.11 1.14
C VAL A 84 -30.55 -27.49 1.60
N ASN A 85 -31.34 -28.26 2.41
CA ASN A 85 -32.66 -27.94 2.96
C ASN A 85 -32.70 -26.65 3.79
N PRO A 86 -33.82 -25.89 3.77
CA PRO A 86 -33.97 -24.67 4.54
C PRO A 86 -34.44 -24.94 5.97
N ALA A 87 -33.53 -25.19 6.88
CA ALA A 87 -33.76 -25.04 8.31
C ALA A 87 -32.46 -24.64 9.00
N THR A 88 -32.46 -23.42 9.57
CA THR A 88 -31.39 -22.86 10.37
C THR A 88 -30.08 -22.55 9.62
N SER A 89 -30.06 -21.50 8.85
CA SER A 89 -28.79 -20.80 8.56
C SER A 89 -28.95 -19.30 8.79
N GLN A 90 -28.56 -18.85 9.98
CA GLN A 90 -28.07 -17.51 10.16
C GLN A 90 -26.97 -17.33 9.10
N ALA A 91 -27.13 -16.34 8.22
CA ALA A 91 -26.15 -16.03 7.19
C ALA A 91 -24.76 -15.86 7.83
N LYS A 92 -23.94 -16.90 7.79
CA LYS A 92 -22.50 -16.76 7.89
C LYS A 92 -22.11 -15.93 6.68
N LEU A 93 -21.88 -14.64 6.90
CA LEU A 93 -21.11 -13.86 5.94
C LEU A 93 -19.76 -14.58 5.84
N ASP A 94 -19.51 -15.22 4.71
CA ASP A 94 -18.23 -15.85 4.38
C ASP A 94 -17.16 -14.77 4.26
N PHE A 95 -16.70 -14.26 5.39
CA PHE A 95 -15.48 -13.45 5.49
C PHE A 95 -14.23 -14.31 5.24
N ASP A 96 -14.36 -15.63 5.20
CA ASP A 96 -13.22 -16.54 5.18
C ASP A 96 -12.65 -16.85 3.79
N SER A 97 -13.43 -16.78 2.72
CA SER A 97 -12.97 -17.26 1.42
C SER A 97 -12.24 -16.23 0.56
N ALA A 98 -12.47 -14.93 0.76
CA ALA A 98 -11.82 -13.89 -0.06
C ALA A 98 -10.55 -13.26 0.56
N ASN A 99 -10.24 -13.55 1.82
CA ASN A 99 -9.31 -12.75 2.62
C ASN A 99 -7.95 -13.39 2.91
N ASN A 100 -7.73 -14.66 2.56
CA ASN A 100 -6.49 -15.39 2.85
C ASN A 100 -5.72 -15.85 1.59
N LEU A 101 -6.01 -15.25 0.43
CA LEU A 101 -5.30 -15.59 -0.80
C LEU A 101 -3.89 -15.00 -0.76
N LEU A 102 -2.91 -15.86 -0.47
CA LEU A 102 -1.51 -15.54 -0.69
C LEU A 102 -1.28 -15.37 -2.19
N ASN A 103 -0.50 -14.35 -2.57
CA ASN A 103 -0.14 -14.14 -3.96
C ASN A 103 0.72 -15.32 -4.45
N PRO A 104 0.29 -16.08 -5.46
CA PRO A 104 1.02 -17.26 -5.94
C PRO A 104 2.43 -16.96 -6.47
N ARG A 105 2.72 -15.69 -6.78
CA ARG A 105 4.04 -15.23 -7.24
C ARG A 105 5.03 -15.01 -6.09
N TYR A 106 4.59 -14.97 -4.82
CA TYR A 106 5.43 -14.67 -3.68
C TYR A 106 5.84 -15.96 -2.95
N THR A 107 6.82 -16.66 -3.52
CA THR A 107 7.39 -17.89 -2.98
C THR A 107 8.88 -17.71 -2.69
N PHE A 108 9.48 -18.64 -1.93
CA PHE A 108 10.94 -18.64 -1.74
C PHE A 108 11.69 -18.84 -3.05
N ASP A 109 11.14 -19.62 -3.99
CA ASP A 109 11.76 -19.88 -5.29
C ASP A 109 11.87 -18.62 -6.18
N THR A 110 10.95 -17.68 -5.99
CA THR A 110 10.92 -16.40 -6.73
C THR A 110 11.61 -15.27 -5.97
N PHE A 111 11.97 -15.49 -4.72
CA PHE A 111 12.69 -14.50 -3.91
C PHE A 111 14.19 -14.55 -4.20
N VAL A 112 14.76 -13.41 -4.61
CA VAL A 112 16.21 -13.32 -4.89
C VAL A 112 16.95 -13.01 -3.60
N VAL A 113 17.87 -13.89 -3.23
CA VAL A 113 18.70 -13.75 -2.02
C VAL A 113 20.01 -13.05 -2.37
N GLY A 114 20.34 -12.02 -1.61
CA GLY A 114 21.60 -11.29 -1.67
C GLY A 114 22.10 -10.94 -0.26
N ALA A 115 23.27 -10.32 -0.16
CA ALA A 115 23.86 -9.96 1.14
C ALA A 115 22.94 -9.09 2.01
N SER A 116 22.10 -8.26 1.38
CA SER A 116 21.19 -7.32 2.05
C SER A 116 19.94 -7.96 2.69
N ASN A 117 19.60 -9.21 2.34
CA ASN A 117 18.39 -9.89 2.81
C ASN A 117 18.61 -11.35 3.24
N GLN A 118 19.83 -11.85 3.15
CA GLN A 118 20.18 -13.24 3.45
C GLN A 118 19.77 -13.67 4.86
N PHE A 119 19.97 -12.80 5.86
CA PHE A 119 19.60 -13.09 7.23
C PHE A 119 18.08 -13.21 7.40
N ALA A 120 17.32 -12.28 6.86
CA ALA A 120 15.86 -12.30 6.90
C ALA A 120 15.30 -13.52 6.14
N HIS A 121 15.90 -13.85 4.99
CA HIS A 121 15.52 -15.05 4.23
C HIS A 121 15.78 -16.33 5.04
N ALA A 122 16.96 -16.50 5.63
CA ALA A 122 17.29 -17.66 6.44
C ALA A 122 16.35 -17.82 7.65
N ALA A 123 16.03 -16.70 8.33
CA ALA A 123 15.06 -16.69 9.42
C ALA A 123 13.65 -17.11 8.95
N ALA A 124 13.22 -16.63 7.78
CA ALA A 124 11.93 -16.98 7.20
C ALA A 124 11.83 -18.46 6.82
N VAL A 125 12.90 -19.03 6.26
CA VAL A 125 12.99 -20.46 5.94
C VAL A 125 12.92 -21.30 7.23
N ALA A 126 13.66 -20.93 8.27
CA ALA A 126 13.64 -21.62 9.55
C ALA A 126 12.25 -21.63 10.20
N VAL A 127 11.51 -20.49 10.13
CA VAL A 127 10.11 -20.40 10.60
C VAL A 127 9.18 -21.28 9.77
N ALA A 128 9.37 -21.32 8.45
CA ALA A 128 8.58 -22.18 7.57
C ALA A 128 8.87 -23.67 7.78
N GLU A 129 10.08 -24.01 8.24
CA GLU A 129 10.48 -25.39 8.57
C GLU A 129 9.98 -25.85 9.92
N GLN A 130 10.08 -25.02 10.93
CA GLN A 130 9.72 -25.34 12.31
C GLN A 130 8.91 -24.19 12.93
N PRO A 131 7.63 -24.04 12.53
CA PRO A 131 6.79 -22.95 13.06
C PRO A 131 6.66 -23.07 14.58
N SER A 132 6.67 -21.94 15.25
CA SER A 132 6.59 -21.76 16.71
C SER A 132 7.79 -22.26 17.52
N LYS A 133 8.70 -23.01 16.92
CA LYS A 133 9.87 -23.57 17.62
C LYS A 133 11.14 -22.75 17.40
N SER A 134 11.34 -22.21 16.19
CA SER A 134 12.58 -21.52 15.84
C SER A 134 12.57 -20.07 16.32
N TYR A 135 11.68 -19.25 15.79
CA TYR A 135 11.63 -17.82 16.06
C TYR A 135 10.18 -17.36 16.17
N ASN A 136 9.74 -16.97 17.36
CA ASN A 136 8.37 -16.51 17.59
C ASN A 136 8.32 -15.33 18.60
N PRO A 137 7.86 -14.14 18.20
CA PRO A 137 7.51 -13.76 16.83
C PRO A 137 8.74 -13.67 15.91
N LEU A 138 8.53 -13.78 14.60
CA LEU A 138 9.48 -13.29 13.60
C LEU A 138 9.05 -11.86 13.20
N PHE A 139 9.93 -10.89 13.45
CA PHE A 139 9.70 -9.50 13.08
C PHE A 139 10.63 -9.12 11.94
N VAL A 140 10.07 -8.86 10.75
CA VAL A 140 10.84 -8.49 9.54
C VAL A 140 10.65 -6.99 9.29
N TYR A 141 11.74 -6.24 9.24
CA TYR A 141 11.64 -4.82 8.94
C TYR A 141 12.59 -4.37 7.83
N GLY A 142 12.31 -3.22 7.25
CA GLY A 142 13.12 -2.61 6.20
C GLY A 142 12.30 -1.60 5.41
N GLY A 143 12.96 -0.79 4.60
CA GLY A 143 12.33 0.27 3.82
C GLY A 143 11.17 -0.21 2.93
N VAL A 144 10.40 0.74 2.41
CA VAL A 144 9.28 0.44 1.51
C VAL A 144 9.79 -0.24 0.24
N GLY A 145 9.09 -1.31 -0.19
CA GLY A 145 9.37 -1.99 -1.47
C GLY A 145 10.64 -2.85 -1.49
N LEU A 146 11.17 -3.29 -0.33
CA LEU A 146 12.34 -4.16 -0.22
C LEU A 146 12.03 -5.67 -0.21
N GLY A 147 10.75 -6.07 -0.29
CA GLY A 147 10.36 -7.48 -0.37
C GLY A 147 9.85 -8.09 0.92
N LYS A 148 9.55 -7.31 1.98
CA LYS A 148 8.99 -7.80 3.25
C LYS A 148 7.74 -8.65 3.04
N THR A 149 6.74 -8.11 2.33
CA THR A 149 5.50 -8.81 1.99
C THR A 149 5.75 -10.09 1.20
N HIS A 150 6.68 -10.07 0.25
CA HIS A 150 7.08 -11.26 -0.51
C HIS A 150 7.60 -12.36 0.43
N LEU A 151 8.54 -12.02 1.30
CA LEU A 151 9.15 -12.96 2.23
C LEU A 151 8.11 -13.55 3.21
N MET A 152 7.21 -12.71 3.74
CA MET A 152 6.12 -13.17 4.60
C MET A 152 5.19 -14.16 3.87
N GLN A 153 4.78 -13.83 2.66
CA GLN A 153 3.89 -14.70 1.90
C GLN A 153 4.59 -15.99 1.45
N ALA A 154 5.91 -15.95 1.22
CA ALA A 154 6.71 -17.15 0.95
C ALA A 154 6.69 -18.12 2.15
N ILE A 155 6.78 -17.61 3.39
CA ILE A 155 6.56 -18.43 4.60
C ILE A 155 5.17 -19.07 4.54
N GLY A 156 4.12 -18.30 4.26
CA GLY A 156 2.75 -18.79 4.19
C GLY A 156 2.56 -19.90 3.15
N HIS A 157 3.13 -19.73 1.96
CA HIS A 157 3.11 -20.76 0.91
C HIS A 157 3.83 -22.03 1.32
N ALA A 158 5.01 -21.93 1.93
CA ALA A 158 5.78 -23.07 2.38
C ALA A 158 5.05 -23.85 3.49
N LEU A 159 4.44 -23.14 4.46
CA LEU A 159 3.65 -23.74 5.52
C LEU A 159 2.41 -24.47 4.99
N LYS A 160 1.66 -23.83 4.07
CA LYS A 160 0.48 -24.43 3.44
C LYS A 160 0.82 -25.63 2.58
N ARG A 161 1.98 -25.63 1.89
CA ARG A 161 2.46 -26.76 1.08
C ARG A 161 2.76 -27.98 1.97
N ARG A 162 3.34 -27.75 3.18
CA ARG A 162 3.65 -28.82 4.14
C ARG A 162 2.41 -29.34 4.87
N ASN A 163 1.50 -28.45 5.24
CA ASN A 163 0.26 -28.78 5.95
C ASN A 163 -0.91 -27.99 5.38
N PRO A 164 -1.65 -28.54 4.40
CA PRO A 164 -2.81 -27.90 3.78
C PRO A 164 -3.92 -27.54 4.78
N GLY A 165 -4.07 -28.29 5.88
CA GLY A 165 -5.06 -28.06 6.93
C GLY A 165 -4.69 -26.95 7.92
N LEU A 166 -3.49 -26.35 7.81
CA LEU A 166 -3.03 -25.31 8.73
C LEU A 166 -3.94 -24.06 8.63
N ARG A 167 -4.43 -23.58 9.77
CA ARG A 167 -5.22 -22.34 9.86
C ARG A 167 -4.26 -21.16 9.88
N LEU A 168 -4.03 -20.60 8.70
CA LEU A 168 -3.13 -19.47 8.49
C LEU A 168 -3.93 -18.24 8.08
N THR A 169 -3.68 -17.11 8.73
CA THR A 169 -4.20 -15.80 8.32
C THR A 169 -3.05 -14.86 7.98
N TYR A 170 -3.09 -14.33 6.76
CA TYR A 170 -2.30 -13.18 6.33
C TYR A 170 -3.21 -11.95 6.23
N ILE A 171 -2.87 -10.87 6.91
CA ILE A 171 -3.66 -9.64 6.94
C ILE A 171 -2.75 -8.42 7.04
N SER A 172 -3.11 -7.32 6.37
CA SER A 172 -2.45 -6.04 6.63
C SER A 172 -2.97 -5.42 7.94
N ALA A 173 -2.13 -4.69 8.64
CA ALA A 173 -2.51 -3.99 9.88
C ALA A 173 -3.66 -2.99 9.66
N GLU A 174 -3.73 -2.36 8.48
CA GLU A 174 -4.84 -1.50 8.10
C GLU A 174 -6.16 -2.28 8.03
N LYS A 175 -6.16 -3.45 7.39
CA LYS A 175 -7.34 -4.31 7.29
C LYS A 175 -7.77 -4.85 8.65
N PHE A 176 -6.81 -5.27 9.48
CA PHE A 176 -7.08 -5.67 10.86
C PHE A 176 -7.76 -4.54 11.63
N THR A 177 -7.25 -3.31 11.51
CA THR A 177 -7.86 -2.11 12.13
C THR A 177 -9.30 -1.90 11.67
N ASN A 178 -9.55 -2.02 10.36
CA ASN A 178 -10.90 -1.85 9.81
C ASN A 178 -11.86 -2.95 10.30
N GLU A 179 -11.37 -4.19 10.43
CA GLU A 179 -12.17 -5.30 10.99
C GLU A 179 -12.48 -5.09 12.49
N VAL A 180 -11.53 -4.58 13.29
CA VAL A 180 -11.77 -4.21 14.69
C VAL A 180 -12.83 -3.11 14.80
N ILE A 181 -12.70 -2.03 14.03
CA ILE A 181 -13.67 -0.92 14.01
C ILE A 181 -15.08 -1.42 13.62
N ALA A 182 -15.16 -2.24 12.58
CA ALA A 182 -16.42 -2.83 12.15
C ALA A 182 -17.02 -3.73 13.22
N SER A 183 -16.19 -4.55 13.88
CA SER A 183 -16.64 -5.47 14.94
C SER A 183 -17.13 -4.73 16.19
N ILE A 184 -16.53 -3.58 16.52
CA ILE A 184 -17.04 -2.71 17.59
C ILE A 184 -18.40 -2.12 17.19
N ARG A 185 -18.52 -1.59 15.97
CA ARG A 185 -19.77 -0.96 15.48
C ARG A 185 -20.94 -1.92 15.43
N PHE A 186 -20.69 -3.19 15.09
CA PHE A 186 -21.74 -4.22 14.94
C PHE A 186 -21.81 -5.21 16.10
N GLU A 187 -21.15 -4.90 17.24
CA GLU A 187 -21.14 -5.73 18.47
C GLU A 187 -20.68 -7.19 18.22
N ARG A 188 -19.73 -7.40 17.29
CA ARG A 188 -19.22 -8.71 16.87
C ARG A 188 -17.80 -9.01 17.34
N MET A 189 -17.35 -8.37 18.42
CA MET A 189 -15.97 -8.54 18.93
C MET A 189 -15.68 -10.00 19.34
N ALA A 190 -16.68 -10.74 19.85
CA ALA A 190 -16.51 -12.14 20.18
C ALA A 190 -16.14 -13.00 18.96
N ALA A 191 -16.81 -12.79 17.82
CA ALA A 191 -16.50 -13.50 16.57
C ALA A 191 -15.13 -13.13 16.00
N LEU A 192 -14.72 -11.86 16.09
CA LEU A 192 -13.39 -11.41 15.69
C LEU A 192 -12.30 -12.10 16.52
N ARG A 193 -12.48 -12.13 17.84
CA ARG A 193 -11.54 -12.79 18.78
C ARG A 193 -11.45 -14.28 18.52
N ASP A 194 -12.58 -14.96 18.35
CA ASP A 194 -12.61 -16.39 18.05
C ASP A 194 -11.84 -16.69 16.76
N ARG A 195 -12.05 -15.91 15.72
CA ARG A 195 -11.36 -16.05 14.45
C ARG A 195 -9.84 -15.89 14.60
N PHE A 196 -9.37 -14.76 15.16
CA PHE A 196 -7.93 -14.49 15.19
C PHE A 196 -7.16 -15.27 16.25
N ARG A 197 -7.80 -15.66 17.38
CA ARG A 197 -7.15 -16.40 18.46
C ARG A 197 -7.09 -17.91 18.24
N ASN A 198 -7.82 -18.43 17.25
CA ASN A 198 -7.83 -19.86 16.90
C ASN A 198 -6.99 -20.20 15.66
N MET A 199 -6.12 -19.29 15.21
CA MET A 199 -5.21 -19.54 14.08
C MET A 199 -3.97 -20.31 14.54
N ASP A 200 -3.38 -21.09 13.64
CA ASP A 200 -2.09 -21.74 13.88
C ASP A 200 -0.92 -20.83 13.48
N VAL A 201 -1.16 -19.94 12.52
CA VAL A 201 -0.20 -18.92 12.06
C VAL A 201 -0.91 -17.61 11.80
N LEU A 202 -0.42 -16.54 12.43
CA LEU A 202 -0.87 -15.16 12.18
C LEU A 202 0.28 -14.36 11.54
N MET A 203 0.02 -13.83 10.35
CA MET A 203 0.96 -12.97 9.62
C MET A 203 0.35 -11.58 9.46
N VAL A 204 0.99 -10.56 10.04
CA VAL A 204 0.50 -9.17 10.01
C VAL A 204 1.49 -8.29 9.29
N ASP A 205 1.07 -7.76 8.14
CA ASP A 205 1.89 -6.90 7.29
C ASP A 205 1.70 -5.43 7.66
N ASP A 206 2.81 -4.68 7.64
CA ASP A 206 2.85 -3.24 7.88
C ASP A 206 2.27 -2.83 9.24
N ILE A 207 2.76 -3.43 10.33
CA ILE A 207 2.25 -3.26 11.70
C ILE A 207 2.22 -1.79 12.17
N GLN A 208 3.05 -0.91 11.61
CA GLN A 208 3.08 0.52 11.95
C GLN A 208 1.72 1.22 11.78
N PHE A 209 0.81 0.68 10.97
CA PHE A 209 -0.53 1.27 10.76
C PHE A 209 -1.47 1.14 11.98
N ILE A 210 -1.18 0.27 12.96
CA ILE A 210 -1.95 0.27 14.22
C ILE A 210 -1.51 1.35 15.21
N ALA A 211 -0.33 1.97 15.02
CA ALA A 211 0.34 2.80 16.01
C ALA A 211 -0.49 3.99 16.51
N THR A 212 -1.42 4.53 15.72
CA THR A 212 -2.27 5.67 16.10
C THR A 212 -3.66 5.24 16.60
N ARG A 213 -3.91 3.96 16.84
CA ARG A 213 -5.24 3.39 17.12
C ARG A 213 -5.24 2.59 18.43
N GLU A 214 -5.37 3.26 19.56
CA GLU A 214 -5.31 2.65 20.91
C GLU A 214 -6.15 1.36 21.04
N ARG A 215 -7.44 1.41 20.68
CA ARG A 215 -8.32 0.23 20.76
C ARG A 215 -7.87 -0.93 19.88
N THR A 216 -7.27 -0.62 18.73
CA THR A 216 -6.72 -1.65 17.83
C THR A 216 -5.45 -2.24 18.43
N GLN A 217 -4.59 -1.42 19.04
CA GLN A 217 -3.39 -1.89 19.73
C GLN A 217 -3.76 -2.81 20.91
N GLU A 218 -4.78 -2.44 21.70
CA GLU A 218 -5.28 -3.26 22.80
C GLU A 218 -5.77 -4.63 22.33
N GLU A 219 -6.62 -4.66 21.30
CA GLU A 219 -7.15 -5.94 20.78
C GLU A 219 -6.04 -6.79 20.12
N PHE A 220 -5.10 -6.13 19.43
CA PHE A 220 -3.95 -6.81 18.87
C PHE A 220 -3.04 -7.40 19.96
N PHE A 221 -2.82 -6.68 21.06
CA PHE A 221 -2.05 -7.15 22.21
C PHE A 221 -2.67 -8.42 22.83
N HIS A 222 -3.97 -8.43 23.01
CA HIS A 222 -4.67 -9.61 23.53
C HIS A 222 -4.64 -10.80 22.55
N THR A 223 -4.76 -10.52 21.26
CA THR A 223 -4.66 -11.54 20.21
C THR A 223 -3.24 -12.12 20.15
N PHE A 224 -2.23 -11.28 20.21
CA PHE A 224 -0.83 -11.68 20.25
C PHE A 224 -0.55 -12.60 21.43
N ASN A 225 -0.93 -12.21 22.66
CA ASN A 225 -0.70 -13.03 23.86
C ASN A 225 -1.43 -14.37 23.76
N ALA A 226 -2.69 -14.39 23.33
CA ALA A 226 -3.46 -15.62 23.20
C ALA A 226 -2.82 -16.61 22.22
N LEU A 227 -2.23 -16.14 21.12
CA LEU A 227 -1.51 -16.97 20.16
C LEU A 227 -0.14 -17.41 20.69
N TYR A 228 0.60 -16.50 21.29
CA TYR A 228 1.92 -16.76 21.83
C TYR A 228 1.90 -17.83 22.94
N ASP A 229 0.96 -17.68 23.89
CA ASP A 229 0.78 -18.62 25.01
C ASP A 229 0.36 -20.02 24.52
N GLN A 230 -0.34 -20.11 23.39
CA GLN A 230 -0.70 -21.36 22.72
C GLN A 230 0.41 -21.87 21.79
N GLN A 231 1.58 -21.29 21.80
CA GLN A 231 2.69 -21.64 20.91
C GLN A 231 2.31 -21.60 19.42
N LYS A 232 1.50 -20.61 18.99
CA LYS A 232 1.16 -20.37 17.59
C LYS A 232 2.17 -19.41 16.98
N GLN A 233 2.48 -19.61 15.69
CA GLN A 233 3.45 -18.76 15.00
C GLN A 233 2.90 -17.38 14.71
N ILE A 234 3.68 -16.35 15.03
CA ILE A 234 3.40 -14.97 14.70
C ILE A 234 4.52 -14.44 13.80
N VAL A 235 4.16 -13.82 12.68
CA VAL A 235 5.09 -13.14 11.77
C VAL A 235 4.59 -11.72 11.55
N ILE A 236 5.48 -10.76 11.71
CA ILE A 236 5.13 -9.33 11.65
C ILE A 236 6.09 -8.64 10.68
N SER A 237 5.57 -7.72 9.85
CA SER A 237 6.42 -6.81 9.10
C SER A 237 6.24 -5.36 9.51
N SER A 238 7.28 -4.54 9.28
CA SER A 238 7.27 -3.10 9.52
C SER A 238 8.24 -2.37 8.59
N ASP A 239 8.03 -1.07 8.39
CA ASP A 239 8.99 -0.23 7.67
C ASP A 239 10.19 0.19 8.53
N CYS A 240 10.10 0.04 9.86
CA CYS A 240 11.16 0.37 10.82
C CYS A 240 11.22 -0.64 11.97
N PRO A 241 12.33 -0.73 12.72
CA PRO A 241 12.44 -1.62 13.87
C PRO A 241 11.44 -1.23 14.98
N PRO A 242 11.07 -2.16 15.89
CA PRO A 242 10.05 -1.94 16.93
C PRO A 242 10.25 -0.67 17.75
N LYS A 243 11.51 -0.36 18.10
CA LYS A 243 11.89 0.83 18.89
C LYS A 243 11.59 2.16 18.18
N ASP A 244 11.53 2.18 16.84
CA ASP A 244 11.36 3.38 16.04
C ASP A 244 9.90 3.55 15.54
N ILE A 245 9.00 2.62 15.87
CA ILE A 245 7.57 2.78 15.58
C ILE A 245 7.00 3.84 16.53
N SER A 246 6.69 5.01 15.97
CA SER A 246 6.10 6.10 16.75
C SER A 246 4.69 5.75 17.24
N ALA A 247 4.34 6.16 18.47
CA ALA A 247 3.02 5.96 19.06
C ALA A 247 2.55 4.49 19.24
N ILE A 248 3.48 3.53 19.22
CA ILE A 248 3.19 2.15 19.63
C ILE A 248 3.32 2.03 21.16
N GLU A 249 2.39 1.29 21.79
CA GLU A 249 2.44 1.04 23.22
C GLU A 249 3.67 0.21 23.62
N GLU A 250 4.29 0.56 24.78
CA GLU A 250 5.48 -0.10 25.31
C GLU A 250 5.31 -1.64 25.43
N ARG A 251 4.12 -2.06 25.88
CA ARG A 251 3.80 -3.48 26.02
C ARG A 251 3.83 -4.24 24.69
N LEU A 252 3.39 -3.63 23.57
CA LEU A 252 3.47 -4.22 22.25
C LEU A 252 4.90 -4.21 21.72
N ARG A 253 5.63 -3.10 21.92
CA ARG A 253 7.05 -2.99 21.56
C ARG A 253 7.85 -4.13 22.17
N SER A 254 7.72 -4.32 23.48
CA SER A 254 8.39 -5.40 24.21
C SER A 254 8.06 -6.80 23.63
N ARG A 255 6.80 -7.01 23.21
CA ARG A 255 6.39 -8.30 22.58
C ARG A 255 7.04 -8.51 21.22
N PHE A 256 7.19 -7.46 20.42
CA PHE A 256 7.84 -7.54 19.11
C PHE A 256 9.34 -7.82 19.25
N GLU A 257 9.98 -7.32 20.32
CA GLU A 257 11.39 -7.53 20.59
C GLU A 257 11.70 -8.90 21.24
N TRP A 258 10.70 -9.63 21.68
CA TRP A 258 10.90 -10.94 22.31
C TRP A 258 11.41 -12.04 21.38
N GLY A 259 11.07 -11.96 20.10
CA GLY A 259 11.44 -12.93 19.08
C GLY A 259 12.70 -12.55 18.30
N LEU A 260 12.75 -13.00 17.06
CA LEU A 260 13.83 -12.64 16.14
C LEU A 260 13.43 -11.40 15.34
N ILE A 261 14.29 -10.40 15.36
CA ILE A 261 14.17 -9.20 14.52
C ILE A 261 15.16 -9.35 13.36
N ALA A 262 14.64 -9.35 12.14
CA ALA A 262 15.41 -9.48 10.91
C ALA A 262 15.20 -8.27 10.02
N ASP A 263 16.31 -7.65 9.57
CA ASP A 263 16.27 -6.50 8.68
C ASP A 263 16.44 -6.89 7.22
N ILE A 264 15.83 -6.09 6.34
CA ILE A 264 16.05 -6.14 4.90
C ILE A 264 16.58 -4.77 4.47
N GLN A 265 17.84 -4.77 4.00
CA GLN A 265 18.51 -3.57 3.51
C GLN A 265 18.31 -3.38 1.99
N PRO A 266 18.53 -2.17 1.45
CA PRO A 266 18.52 -1.96 0.00
C PRO A 266 19.50 -2.91 -0.70
N PRO A 267 19.09 -3.55 -1.82
CA PRO A 267 19.91 -4.50 -2.55
C PRO A 267 21.09 -3.79 -3.22
N ASP A 268 22.20 -4.48 -3.33
CA ASP A 268 23.36 -4.09 -4.16
C ASP A 268 23.05 -4.21 -5.66
N LEU A 269 23.97 -3.79 -6.49
CA LEU A 269 23.79 -3.80 -7.95
C LEU A 269 23.56 -5.21 -8.49
N GLU A 270 24.33 -6.18 -8.01
CA GLU A 270 24.24 -7.58 -8.45
C GLU A 270 22.90 -8.20 -8.10
N THR A 271 22.43 -7.98 -6.88
CA THR A 271 21.09 -8.43 -6.45
C THR A 271 19.97 -7.75 -7.25
N LYS A 272 20.09 -6.46 -7.58
CA LYS A 272 19.12 -5.76 -8.44
C LYS A 272 19.05 -6.38 -9.84
N ILE A 273 20.20 -6.67 -10.45
CA ILE A 273 20.27 -7.32 -11.77
C ILE A 273 19.61 -8.70 -11.70
N ALA A 274 19.93 -9.50 -10.69
CA ALA A 274 19.33 -10.81 -10.50
C ALA A 274 17.80 -10.74 -10.30
N ILE A 275 17.27 -9.73 -9.58
CA ILE A 275 15.84 -9.49 -9.42
C ILE A 275 15.19 -9.18 -10.77
N LEU A 276 15.79 -8.31 -11.58
CA LEU A 276 15.28 -7.97 -12.91
C LEU A 276 15.25 -9.17 -13.84
N GLN A 277 16.33 -9.96 -13.87
CA GLN A 277 16.41 -11.18 -14.68
C GLN A 277 15.38 -12.22 -14.24
N LYS A 278 15.25 -12.47 -12.94
CA LYS A 278 14.24 -13.40 -12.37
C LYS A 278 12.82 -12.96 -12.71
N LYS A 279 12.57 -11.66 -12.67
CA LYS A 279 11.26 -11.09 -13.03
C LYS A 279 10.97 -11.25 -14.52
N ALA A 280 11.92 -10.92 -15.39
CA ALA A 280 11.80 -11.08 -16.83
C ALA A 280 11.57 -12.55 -17.22
N GLU A 281 12.30 -13.50 -16.60
CA GLU A 281 12.10 -14.94 -16.76
C GLU A 281 10.67 -15.36 -16.40
N SER A 282 10.13 -14.86 -15.28
CA SER A 282 8.76 -15.16 -14.85
C SER A 282 7.69 -14.66 -15.82
N GLU A 283 7.98 -13.58 -16.55
CA GLU A 283 7.10 -13.02 -17.59
C GLU A 283 7.46 -13.56 -19.01
N ARG A 284 8.42 -14.51 -19.11
CA ARG A 284 8.89 -15.15 -20.36
C ARG A 284 9.46 -14.17 -21.39
N VAL A 285 10.11 -13.12 -20.91
CA VAL A 285 10.77 -12.10 -21.75
C VAL A 285 12.27 -12.22 -21.56
N HIS A 286 13.01 -12.21 -22.68
CA HIS A 286 14.47 -12.13 -22.65
C HIS A 286 14.89 -10.68 -22.30
N LEU A 287 15.64 -10.53 -21.22
CA LEU A 287 16.20 -9.25 -20.81
C LEU A 287 17.72 -9.28 -21.02
N PRO A 288 18.28 -8.51 -21.96
CA PRO A 288 19.72 -8.42 -22.17
C PRO A 288 20.44 -7.87 -20.90
N ASP A 289 21.65 -8.36 -20.66
CA ASP A 289 22.42 -8.01 -19.46
C ASP A 289 22.75 -6.53 -19.37
N ASP A 290 23.05 -5.88 -20.50
CA ASP A 290 23.32 -4.43 -20.58
C ASP A 290 22.06 -3.59 -20.22
N VAL A 291 20.88 -4.06 -20.60
CA VAL A 291 19.59 -3.43 -20.22
C VAL A 291 19.33 -3.61 -18.73
N ALA A 292 19.54 -4.84 -18.21
CA ALA A 292 19.38 -5.12 -16.79
C ALA A 292 20.31 -4.26 -15.93
N GLU A 293 21.59 -4.15 -16.31
CA GLU A 293 22.57 -3.32 -15.65
C GLU A 293 22.19 -1.83 -15.71
N TYR A 294 21.74 -1.35 -16.87
CA TYR A 294 21.29 0.03 -17.03
C TYR A 294 20.14 0.37 -16.08
N ILE A 295 19.09 -0.47 -16.04
CA ILE A 295 17.94 -0.27 -15.14
C ILE A 295 18.38 -0.32 -13.67
N ALA A 296 19.21 -1.30 -13.29
CA ALA A 296 19.69 -1.48 -11.92
C ALA A 296 20.55 -0.30 -11.41
N ARG A 297 21.34 0.33 -12.28
CA ARG A 297 22.14 1.54 -11.97
C ARG A 297 21.26 2.79 -11.90
N ALA A 298 20.31 2.90 -12.82
CA ALA A 298 19.43 4.06 -12.91
C ALA A 298 18.44 4.16 -11.75
N ILE A 299 17.84 3.03 -11.32
CA ILE A 299 16.86 2.99 -10.24
C ILE A 299 17.56 2.76 -8.90
N LYS A 300 17.65 3.81 -8.08
CA LYS A 300 18.34 3.78 -6.78
C LYS A 300 17.44 3.49 -5.60
N SER A 301 16.13 3.67 -5.75
CA SER A 301 15.17 3.77 -4.64
C SER A 301 14.80 2.43 -4.01
N ASN A 302 14.03 1.60 -4.69
CA ASN A 302 13.49 0.35 -4.14
C ASN A 302 13.16 -0.66 -5.24
N ILE A 303 12.88 -1.90 -4.83
CA ILE A 303 12.58 -3.01 -5.76
C ILE A 303 11.26 -2.78 -6.51
N ARG A 304 10.25 -2.14 -5.89
CA ARG A 304 8.97 -1.85 -6.58
C ARG A 304 9.17 -0.92 -7.77
N GLU A 305 10.00 0.11 -7.62
CA GLU A 305 10.33 1.02 -8.73
C GLU A 305 11.19 0.32 -9.79
N LEU A 306 12.09 -0.57 -9.36
CA LEU A 306 12.90 -1.39 -10.24
C LEU A 306 12.01 -2.31 -11.11
N GLU A 307 11.08 -3.04 -10.50
CA GLU A 307 10.09 -3.88 -11.21
C GLU A 307 9.17 -3.04 -12.09
N GLY A 308 8.74 -1.86 -11.62
CA GLY A 308 7.91 -0.93 -12.37
C GLY A 308 8.60 -0.44 -13.66
N ALA A 309 9.90 -0.16 -13.59
CA ALA A 309 10.68 0.22 -14.77
C ALA A 309 10.77 -0.92 -15.79
N LEU A 310 11.00 -2.15 -15.34
CA LEU A 310 11.01 -3.33 -16.20
C LEU A 310 9.65 -3.56 -16.86
N ILE A 311 8.56 -3.53 -16.07
CA ILE A 311 7.19 -3.72 -16.60
C ILE A 311 6.87 -2.67 -17.67
N ARG A 312 7.26 -1.41 -17.45
CA ARG A 312 7.05 -0.33 -18.41
C ARG A 312 7.82 -0.58 -19.71
N LEU A 313 9.08 -1.02 -19.63
CA LEU A 313 9.89 -1.36 -20.81
C LEU A 313 9.27 -2.51 -21.60
N MET A 314 8.85 -3.58 -20.90
CA MET A 314 8.20 -4.75 -21.51
C MET A 314 6.87 -4.37 -22.17
N ALA A 315 6.05 -3.56 -21.51
CA ALA A 315 4.78 -3.09 -22.07
C ALA A 315 5.02 -2.24 -23.33
N TYR A 316 6.01 -1.33 -23.31
CA TYR A 316 6.36 -0.55 -24.49
C TYR A 316 6.81 -1.44 -25.66
N ALA A 317 7.72 -2.38 -25.40
CA ALA A 317 8.23 -3.31 -26.42
C ALA A 317 7.10 -4.14 -27.04
N SER A 318 6.20 -4.67 -26.20
CA SER A 318 5.03 -5.45 -26.65
C SER A 318 4.02 -4.64 -27.47
N LEU A 319 3.79 -3.36 -27.12
CA LEU A 319 2.81 -2.51 -27.79
C LEU A 319 3.32 -1.91 -29.11
N THR A 320 4.64 -1.73 -29.24
CA THR A 320 5.28 -1.11 -30.41
C THR A 320 6.01 -2.09 -31.31
N ASP A 321 5.98 -3.38 -30.97
CA ASP A 321 6.75 -4.45 -31.63
C ASP A 321 8.25 -4.15 -31.69
N ALA A 322 8.75 -3.44 -30.67
CA ALA A 322 10.15 -3.04 -30.56
C ALA A 322 10.96 -4.08 -29.78
N GLU A 323 12.22 -4.26 -30.15
CA GLU A 323 13.13 -5.10 -29.38
C GLU A 323 13.48 -4.48 -28.02
N VAL A 324 13.63 -5.34 -27.00
CA VAL A 324 14.16 -4.96 -25.70
C VAL A 324 15.69 -4.83 -25.82
N ASN A 325 16.16 -3.61 -26.03
CA ASN A 325 17.58 -3.26 -26.13
C ASN A 325 17.90 -1.97 -25.39
N LEU A 326 19.17 -1.64 -25.23
CA LEU A 326 19.64 -0.49 -24.46
C LEU A 326 19.09 0.85 -25.00
N PRO A 327 19.07 1.15 -26.32
CA PRO A 327 18.47 2.38 -26.83
C PRO A 327 16.98 2.52 -26.49
N THR A 328 16.19 1.44 -26.64
CA THR A 328 14.77 1.42 -26.28
C THR A 328 14.60 1.66 -24.77
N ALA A 329 15.40 1.00 -23.93
CA ALA A 329 15.35 1.19 -22.48
C ALA A 329 15.66 2.65 -22.08
N GLN A 330 16.67 3.26 -22.67
CA GLN A 330 17.02 4.67 -22.45
C GLN A 330 15.89 5.61 -22.84
N GLN A 331 15.26 5.40 -23.98
CA GLN A 331 14.13 6.21 -24.45
C GLN A 331 12.92 6.10 -23.51
N VAL A 332 12.52 4.88 -23.16
CA VAL A 332 11.30 4.60 -22.37
C VAL A 332 11.43 5.05 -20.91
N LEU A 333 12.63 4.92 -20.34
CA LEU A 333 12.88 5.19 -18.92
C LEU A 333 13.43 6.59 -18.65
N LYS A 334 13.74 7.38 -19.68
CA LYS A 334 14.28 8.73 -19.57
C LYS A 334 13.51 9.58 -18.55
N ASN A 335 12.19 9.65 -18.68
CA ASN A 335 11.37 10.48 -17.80
C ASN A 335 11.38 9.99 -16.33
N ILE A 336 11.52 8.68 -16.09
CA ILE A 336 11.59 8.12 -14.73
C ILE A 336 12.94 8.49 -14.11
N ILE A 337 14.02 8.35 -14.88
CA ILE A 337 15.38 8.63 -14.44
C ILE A 337 15.57 10.12 -14.20
N ASP A 338 15.14 10.96 -15.13
CA ASP A 338 15.21 12.43 -15.01
C ASP A 338 14.44 12.92 -13.77
N THR A 339 13.32 12.28 -13.43
CA THR A 339 12.54 12.59 -12.21
C THR A 339 13.26 12.16 -10.94
N GLN A 340 14.04 11.08 -10.98
CA GLN A 340 14.86 10.62 -9.85
C GLN A 340 16.13 11.46 -9.66
N GLU A 341 16.76 11.90 -10.73
CA GLU A 341 17.92 12.80 -10.68
C GLU A 341 17.53 14.20 -10.20
N LYS A 342 16.31 14.63 -10.43
CA LYS A 342 15.73 15.89 -9.91
C LYS A 342 15.31 15.83 -8.43
N LYS A 343 15.57 14.76 -7.68
CA LYS A 343 15.40 14.79 -6.23
C LYS A 343 16.36 15.80 -5.63
N VAL A 344 15.80 16.96 -5.31
CA VAL A 344 16.50 18.07 -4.66
C VAL A 344 17.20 17.55 -3.41
N THR A 345 18.52 17.69 -3.34
CA THR A 345 19.29 17.27 -2.17
C THR A 345 19.28 18.35 -1.08
N ILE A 346 19.45 17.92 0.18
CA ILE A 346 19.54 18.87 1.31
C ILE A 346 20.69 19.88 1.09
N GLU A 347 21.80 19.43 0.51
CA GLU A 347 22.94 20.30 0.21
C GLU A 347 22.62 21.35 -0.86
N GLN A 348 21.87 20.97 -1.90
CA GLN A 348 21.40 21.93 -2.91
C GLN A 348 20.47 22.96 -2.30
N ILE A 349 19.58 22.56 -1.39
CA ILE A 349 18.71 23.50 -0.67
C ILE A 349 19.53 24.43 0.23
N GLN A 350 20.48 23.89 1.00
CA GLN A 350 21.36 24.69 1.84
C GLN A 350 22.13 25.72 1.02
N LYS A 351 22.67 25.32 -0.13
CA LYS A 351 23.40 26.20 -1.04
C LYS A 351 22.50 27.33 -1.58
N ARG A 352 21.34 26.98 -2.11
CA ARG A 352 20.42 27.95 -2.72
C ARG A 352 19.83 28.93 -1.72
N VAL A 353 19.41 28.43 -0.55
CA VAL A 353 18.93 29.30 0.55
C VAL A 353 20.07 30.16 1.09
N GLY A 354 21.27 29.60 1.26
CA GLY A 354 22.44 30.38 1.64
C GLY A 354 22.71 31.53 0.66
N GLU A 355 22.79 31.24 -0.63
CA GLU A 355 22.97 32.25 -1.67
C GLU A 355 21.91 33.37 -1.62
N HIS A 356 20.64 33.00 -1.41
CA HIS A 356 19.54 33.97 -1.32
C HIS A 356 19.70 34.93 -0.14
N PHE A 357 20.21 34.45 1.00
CA PHE A 357 20.43 35.27 2.22
C PHE A 357 21.86 35.78 2.35
N GLY A 358 22.71 35.65 1.33
CA GLY A 358 24.08 36.12 1.35
C GLY A 358 25.00 35.30 2.29
N LEU A 359 24.68 34.02 2.51
CA LEU A 359 25.41 33.08 3.37
C LEU A 359 25.97 31.91 2.55
N ARG A 360 27.03 31.29 3.05
CA ARG A 360 27.50 30.01 2.50
C ARG A 360 26.71 28.86 3.12
N ALA A 361 26.57 27.74 2.42
CA ALA A 361 25.89 26.54 2.92
C ALA A 361 26.46 26.06 4.28
N GLN A 362 27.76 26.22 4.48
CA GLN A 362 28.45 25.88 5.74
C GLN A 362 27.99 26.76 6.92
N ASP A 363 27.66 28.03 6.67
CA ASP A 363 27.23 28.96 7.72
C ASP A 363 25.88 28.53 8.33
N LEU A 364 25.03 27.85 7.55
CA LEU A 364 23.77 27.26 8.05
C LEU A 364 23.99 26.07 9.02
N LYS A 365 25.16 25.45 9.02
CA LYS A 365 25.54 24.33 9.89
C LYS A 365 26.16 24.77 11.21
N ILE A 366 26.58 26.03 11.35
CA ILE A 366 27.25 26.57 12.53
C ILE A 366 26.28 26.65 13.72
N ARG A 367 26.79 26.44 14.94
CA ARG A 367 26.03 26.60 16.20
C ARG A 367 25.89 28.08 16.58
N SER A 368 25.22 28.88 15.74
CA SER A 368 24.91 30.27 16.02
C SER A 368 23.40 30.47 16.15
N ASN A 369 23.00 31.32 17.09
CA ASN A 369 21.60 31.74 17.32
C ASN A 369 21.34 33.19 16.86
N THR A 370 22.32 33.82 16.21
CA THR A 370 22.11 35.16 15.66
C THR A 370 21.02 35.12 14.59
N LYS A 371 20.13 36.11 14.59
CA LYS A 371 18.96 36.15 13.69
C LYS A 371 19.37 36.05 12.24
N VAL A 372 20.56 36.57 11.87
CA VAL A 372 21.12 36.55 10.51
C VAL A 372 21.40 35.13 10.00
N ILE A 373 21.75 34.18 10.90
CA ILE A 373 22.03 32.76 10.54
C ILE A 373 20.85 31.86 10.91
N ALA A 374 20.22 32.11 12.05
CA ALA A 374 19.16 31.25 12.57
C ALA A 374 17.92 31.28 11.69
N PHE A 375 17.54 32.45 11.18
CA PHE A 375 16.35 32.60 10.35
C PHE A 375 16.50 31.91 8.97
N PRO A 376 17.58 32.14 8.18
CA PRO A 376 17.82 31.39 6.95
C PRO A 376 17.90 29.88 7.17
N ARG A 377 18.49 29.43 8.28
CA ARG A 377 18.53 28.01 8.65
C ARG A 377 17.13 27.44 8.87
N GLN A 378 16.23 28.18 9.56
CA GLN A 378 14.85 27.76 9.76
C GLN A 378 14.10 27.67 8.43
N VAL A 379 14.29 28.64 7.52
CA VAL A 379 13.75 28.60 6.15
C VAL A 379 14.27 27.40 5.40
N ALA A 380 15.58 27.11 5.46
CA ALA A 380 16.16 25.96 4.79
C ALA A 380 15.62 24.64 5.34
N MET A 381 15.48 24.47 6.66
CA MET A 381 14.88 23.29 7.27
C MET A 381 13.42 23.08 6.82
N PHE A 382 12.66 24.17 6.71
CA PHE A 382 11.30 24.15 6.20
C PHE A 382 11.24 23.67 4.74
N ILE A 383 12.06 24.26 3.85
CA ILE A 383 12.13 23.88 2.44
C ILE A 383 12.59 22.42 2.26
N VAL A 384 13.58 21.96 3.06
CA VAL A 384 14.00 20.56 3.07
C VAL A 384 12.83 19.63 3.39
N LYS A 385 12.01 19.98 4.39
CA LYS A 385 10.85 19.18 4.76
C LYS A 385 9.77 19.15 3.66
N GLN A 386 9.62 20.21 2.90
CA GLN A 386 8.66 20.30 1.79
C GLN A 386 9.13 19.54 0.53
N LEU A 387 10.42 19.62 0.20
CA LEU A 387 10.97 19.09 -1.07
C LEU A 387 11.62 17.71 -0.96
N THR A 388 11.83 17.21 0.29
CA THR A 388 12.50 15.93 0.50
C THR A 388 11.72 15.02 1.44
N SER A 389 11.97 13.72 1.37
CA SER A 389 11.43 12.72 2.30
C SER A 389 12.26 12.57 3.58
N ALA A 390 13.23 13.48 3.84
CA ALA A 390 14.11 13.39 4.99
C ALA A 390 13.35 13.45 6.32
N SER A 391 13.74 12.60 7.25
CA SER A 391 13.21 12.60 8.62
C SER A 391 13.73 13.79 9.44
N LEU A 392 12.99 14.21 10.47
CA LEU A 392 13.43 15.32 11.33
C LEU A 392 14.82 15.09 11.96
N PRO A 393 15.19 13.88 12.43
CA PRO A 393 16.54 13.60 12.90
C PRO A 393 17.61 13.76 11.81
N GLU A 394 17.33 13.30 10.60
CA GLU A 394 18.24 13.42 9.46
C GLU A 394 18.45 14.88 9.05
N ILE A 395 17.38 15.68 8.96
CA ILE A 395 17.46 17.13 8.78
C ILE A 395 18.34 17.74 9.87
N GLY A 396 18.09 17.43 11.15
CA GLY A 396 18.88 17.94 12.26
C GLY A 396 20.36 17.64 12.13
N LYS A 397 20.72 16.41 11.73
CA LYS A 397 22.09 15.99 11.48
C LYS A 397 22.77 16.84 10.40
N GLN A 398 22.07 17.09 9.29
CA GLN A 398 22.59 17.88 8.15
C GLN A 398 22.72 19.39 8.44
N PHE A 399 22.05 19.88 9.46
CA PHE A 399 22.14 21.29 9.90
C PHE A 399 22.98 21.48 11.19
N GLY A 400 24.07 20.74 11.30
CA GLY A 400 25.05 20.88 12.39
C GLY A 400 24.66 20.17 13.69
N GLY A 401 24.02 19.00 13.57
CA GLY A 401 23.67 18.14 14.71
C GLY A 401 22.56 18.75 15.61
N LYS A 402 21.59 19.43 15.01
CA LYS A 402 20.43 19.96 15.73
C LYS A 402 19.47 18.83 16.12
N HIS A 403 18.91 18.91 17.32
CA HIS A 403 17.92 17.93 17.78
C HIS A 403 16.62 18.02 16.95
N HIS A 404 15.94 16.91 16.77
CA HIS A 404 14.70 16.85 15.97
C HIS A 404 13.60 17.80 16.44
N THR A 405 13.52 18.07 17.76
CA THR A 405 12.59 19.06 18.32
C THR A 405 12.89 20.49 17.87
N THR A 406 14.19 20.84 17.72
CA THR A 406 14.61 22.13 17.18
C THR A 406 14.21 22.27 15.71
N VAL A 407 14.33 21.18 14.93
CA VAL A 407 13.89 21.14 13.52
C VAL A 407 12.39 21.33 13.44
N LEU A 408 11.61 20.58 14.22
CA LEU A 408 10.15 20.67 14.26
C LEU A 408 9.69 22.08 14.64
N HIS A 409 10.28 22.67 15.70
CA HIS A 409 9.97 24.05 16.09
C HIS A 409 10.29 25.06 14.98
N SER A 410 11.40 24.85 14.26
CA SER A 410 11.81 25.73 13.14
C SER A 410 10.80 25.66 11.98
N ILE A 411 10.35 24.47 11.64
CA ILE A 411 9.35 24.23 10.59
C ILE A 411 8.01 24.91 10.94
N ASN A 412 7.49 24.63 12.14
CA ASN A 412 6.21 25.19 12.58
C ASN A 412 6.27 26.73 12.69
N LYS A 413 7.40 27.28 13.10
CA LYS A 413 7.60 28.73 13.17
C LYS A 413 7.56 29.37 11.79
N ILE A 414 8.24 28.80 10.80
CA ILE A 414 8.21 29.34 9.43
C ILE A 414 6.82 29.18 8.82
N GLU A 415 6.14 28.09 9.06
CA GLU A 415 4.78 27.84 8.62
C GLU A 415 3.80 28.90 9.16
N SER A 416 3.87 29.21 10.43
CA SER A 416 3.07 30.28 11.07
C SER A 416 3.42 31.67 10.52
N LEU A 417 4.70 31.97 10.32
CA LEU A 417 5.14 33.26 9.78
C LEU A 417 4.65 33.49 8.33
N ARG A 418 4.61 32.41 7.49
CA ARG A 418 4.10 32.50 6.12
C ARG A 418 2.64 32.92 6.03
N GLN A 419 1.84 32.61 7.04
CA GLN A 419 0.42 32.99 7.09
C GLN A 419 0.23 34.50 7.35
N VAL A 420 1.18 35.12 8.06
CA VAL A 420 1.10 36.52 8.50
C VAL A 420 1.93 37.46 7.60
N ASP A 421 3.10 37.00 7.16
CA ASP A 421 4.05 37.78 6.35
C ASP A 421 3.98 37.40 4.88
N LYS A 422 3.32 38.25 4.06
CA LYS A 422 3.15 38.04 2.62
C LYS A 422 4.47 38.08 1.84
N ASP A 423 5.44 38.86 2.28
CA ASP A 423 6.73 38.99 1.56
C ASP A 423 7.63 37.78 1.86
N LEU A 424 7.61 37.28 3.08
CA LEU A 424 8.22 36.02 3.41
C LEU A 424 7.60 34.85 2.60
N ASN A 425 6.28 34.81 2.48
CA ASN A 425 5.61 33.78 1.71
C ASN A 425 6.01 33.82 0.22
N LYS A 426 6.10 35.03 -0.39
CA LYS A 426 6.59 35.17 -1.77
C LYS A 426 8.03 34.70 -1.93
N THR A 427 8.88 35.01 -0.94
CA THR A 427 10.30 34.60 -0.94
C THR A 427 10.43 33.08 -0.87
N ILE A 428 9.68 32.42 0.03
CA ILE A 428 9.71 30.98 0.16
C ILE A 428 9.17 30.30 -1.10
N ASN A 429 8.07 30.82 -1.69
CA ASN A 429 7.54 30.27 -2.94
C ASN A 429 8.54 30.39 -4.09
N ARG A 430 9.23 31.54 -4.25
CA ARG A 430 10.30 31.68 -5.24
C ARG A 430 11.45 30.68 -5.02
N LEU A 431 11.80 30.43 -3.76
CA LEU A 431 12.82 29.44 -3.44
C LEU A 431 12.32 28.03 -3.79
N LEU A 432 11.08 27.68 -3.47
CA LEU A 432 10.49 26.38 -3.83
C LEU A 432 10.45 26.21 -5.36
N ASP A 433 9.96 27.22 -6.09
CA ASP A 433 9.88 27.20 -7.55
C ASP A 433 11.25 27.12 -8.24
N SER A 434 12.33 27.53 -7.56
CA SER A 434 13.69 27.45 -8.10
C SER A 434 14.29 26.04 -8.11
N PHE A 435 13.59 25.06 -7.54
CA PHE A 435 13.97 23.65 -7.48
C PHE A 435 13.10 22.76 -8.38
N GLY A 436 12.02 23.31 -8.97
CA GLY A 436 11.04 22.60 -9.82
C GLY A 436 11.36 22.61 -11.32
#